data_acdb4b6219160792446a7109926c6363
#
_entry.id   acdb4b6219160792446a7109926c6363
#
_cell.length_a   1.000
_cell.length_b   1.000
_cell.length_c   1.000
_cell.angle_alpha   90.00
_cell.angle_beta   90.00
_cell.angle_gamma   90.00
#
_symmetry.space_group_name_H-M   'P 1'
#
loop_
_entity.id
_entity.type
_entity.pdbx_description
1 polymer ?
#
loop_
_entity_poly.entity_id
_entity_poly.type
_entity_poly.pdbx_seq_one_letter_code
_entity_poly.pdbx_strand_id
1 'polypeptide(L)'
;MNPENTSVLLIYTGGTIGMIENAETGALESFNFEQLQKHVPELQRFAFRIDTYQFDPPMDSSDMDPDAWRKLVRIISNNYNQYTGFVILHGTDTMAYTASALSFMLEGLNKPVILTGSQLPIGVLRTDGKENLLTSIEIATDRHSNGQPIVPEVCIFFENHLMRGNRTTKMNAENFNAFRSFNYPVLASAGIHIKYNNVQIHTHGTPHELEPHYLLDTNIAILKLFPGIQENVVAAILATKGLKAVVLETYGSGNAPRKEWFLRRLHDACEQGIIIVNVTQCSAGTVEMERYETGYQLMQAGVVCGYDSTTESAVTKLMFL
;
A
#
# COMPACT_ATOMS: atom_id res chain seq x y z
N MET A 1 -19.43 -22.93 2.44
CA MET A 1 -17.97 -23.09 2.75
C MET A 1 -17.76 -24.33 3.58
N ASN A 2 -16.71 -25.11 3.33
CA ASN A 2 -16.32 -26.15 4.26
C ASN A 2 -15.37 -25.50 5.29
N PRO A 3 -15.80 -25.28 6.54
CA PRO A 3 -15.01 -24.58 7.56
C PRO A 3 -13.66 -25.23 7.85
N GLU A 4 -13.58 -26.55 7.65
CA GLU A 4 -12.37 -27.34 7.93
C GLU A 4 -11.17 -26.98 7.04
N ASN A 5 -11.40 -26.38 5.86
CA ASN A 5 -10.35 -26.03 4.91
C ASN A 5 -10.08 -24.52 4.85
N THR A 6 -10.75 -23.71 5.67
CA THR A 6 -10.56 -22.26 5.68
C THR A 6 -9.62 -21.87 6.81
N SER A 7 -8.62 -21.07 6.49
CA SER A 7 -7.66 -20.58 7.48
C SER A 7 -7.08 -19.22 7.08
N VAL A 8 -6.83 -18.38 8.06
CA VAL A 8 -6.22 -17.05 7.87
C VAL A 8 -4.94 -16.96 8.71
N LEU A 9 -3.89 -16.40 8.11
CA LEU A 9 -2.73 -15.95 8.85
C LEU A 9 -2.87 -14.45 9.11
N LEU A 10 -3.01 -14.09 10.39
CA LEU A 10 -3.01 -12.72 10.86
C LEU A 10 -1.57 -12.31 11.20
N ILE A 11 -1.03 -11.34 10.45
CA ILE A 11 0.34 -10.87 10.60
C ILE A 11 0.30 -9.49 11.28
N TYR A 12 0.85 -9.39 12.48
CA TYR A 12 0.97 -8.13 13.20
C TYR A 12 2.37 -7.56 13.02
N THR A 13 2.49 -6.44 12.30
CA THR A 13 3.77 -5.75 12.13
C THR A 13 4.02 -4.73 13.23
N GLY A 14 2.96 -4.19 13.83
CA GLY A 14 2.97 -3.10 14.79
C GLY A 14 1.85 -2.09 14.50
N GLY A 15 2.00 -0.89 15.03
CA GLY A 15 1.05 0.21 14.83
C GLY A 15 -0.04 0.28 15.90
N THR A 16 -0.79 1.38 15.86
CA THR A 16 -1.78 1.77 16.88
C THR A 16 -2.83 0.72 17.18
N ILE A 17 -3.26 -0.05 16.17
CA ILE A 17 -4.28 -1.09 16.34
C ILE A 17 -3.89 -2.12 17.40
N GLY A 18 -2.59 -2.43 17.51
CA GLY A 18 -2.05 -3.40 18.47
C GLY A 18 -1.46 -2.75 19.72
N MET A 19 -1.92 -1.59 20.11
CA MET A 19 -1.49 -0.91 21.33
C MET A 19 -2.58 -0.98 22.40
N ILE A 20 -2.15 -1.11 23.66
CA ILE A 20 -3.00 -1.03 24.86
C ILE A 20 -2.41 0.02 25.76
N GLU A 21 -3.28 0.83 26.36
CA GLU A 21 -2.86 1.78 27.38
C GLU A 21 -2.49 1.02 28.66
N ASN A 22 -1.26 1.19 29.13
CA ASN A 22 -0.81 0.69 30.39
C ASN A 22 -1.55 1.43 31.53
N ALA A 23 -2.28 0.69 32.35
CA ALA A 23 -3.12 1.27 33.40
C ALA A 23 -2.34 2.03 34.49
N GLU A 24 -1.04 1.78 34.63
CA GLU A 24 -0.20 2.43 35.66
C GLU A 24 0.52 3.67 35.10
N THR A 25 0.96 3.62 33.84
CA THR A 25 1.79 4.67 33.24
C THR A 25 1.05 5.55 32.27
N GLY A 26 -0.13 5.12 31.77
CA GLY A 26 -0.86 5.77 30.68
C GLY A 26 -0.17 5.66 29.30
N ALA A 27 0.97 4.98 29.22
CA ALA A 27 1.70 4.80 27.97
C ALA A 27 1.06 3.70 27.10
N LEU A 28 1.11 3.87 25.77
CA LEU A 28 0.69 2.85 24.83
C LEU A 28 1.79 1.79 24.70
N GLU A 29 1.45 0.54 24.96
CA GLU A 29 2.34 -0.62 24.84
C GLU A 29 1.79 -1.59 23.81
N SER A 30 2.68 -2.26 23.07
CA SER A 30 2.29 -3.32 22.12
C SER A 30 1.75 -4.53 22.86
N PHE A 31 0.66 -5.11 22.38
CA PHE A 31 0.06 -6.31 22.95
C PHE A 31 0.35 -7.58 22.14
N ASN A 32 0.18 -8.73 22.75
CA ASN A 32 0.26 -10.02 22.11
C ASN A 32 -1.13 -10.51 21.64
N PHE A 33 -1.17 -11.61 20.88
CA PHE A 33 -2.42 -12.15 20.33
C PHE A 33 -3.44 -12.60 21.38
N GLU A 34 -2.98 -13.11 22.53
CA GLU A 34 -3.91 -13.48 23.63
C GLU A 34 -4.67 -12.26 24.15
N GLN A 35 -4.00 -11.12 24.21
CA GLN A 35 -4.63 -9.86 24.56
C GLN A 35 -5.60 -9.38 23.47
N LEU A 36 -5.26 -9.57 22.18
CA LEU A 36 -6.17 -9.28 21.08
C LEU A 36 -7.49 -10.04 21.22
N GLN A 37 -7.44 -11.34 21.49
CA GLN A 37 -8.64 -12.16 21.68
C GLN A 37 -9.50 -11.71 22.88
N LYS A 38 -8.89 -11.14 23.91
CA LYS A 38 -9.63 -10.57 25.06
C LYS A 38 -10.38 -9.29 24.67
N HIS A 39 -9.79 -8.45 23.82
CA HIS A 39 -10.40 -7.19 23.37
C HIS A 39 -11.37 -7.39 22.20
N VAL A 40 -11.19 -8.45 21.41
CA VAL A 40 -12.04 -8.79 20.26
C VAL A 40 -12.50 -10.25 20.40
N PRO A 41 -13.39 -10.54 21.37
CA PRO A 41 -13.91 -11.91 21.60
C PRO A 41 -14.68 -12.45 20.39
N GLU A 42 -15.14 -11.60 19.49
CA GLU A 42 -15.80 -11.98 18.24
C GLU A 42 -14.90 -12.80 17.31
N LEU A 43 -13.59 -12.73 17.44
CA LEU A 43 -12.64 -13.60 16.71
C LEU A 43 -12.93 -15.09 16.95
N GLN A 44 -13.43 -15.45 18.14
CA GLN A 44 -13.79 -16.83 18.47
C GLN A 44 -15.11 -17.30 17.77
N ARG A 45 -15.86 -16.40 17.17
CA ARG A 45 -17.07 -16.74 16.41
C ARG A 45 -16.80 -17.19 14.99
N PHE A 46 -15.62 -16.92 14.47
CA PHE A 46 -15.22 -17.47 13.18
C PHE A 46 -15.08 -19.01 13.30
N ALA A 47 -15.80 -19.72 12.43
CA ALA A 47 -15.80 -21.19 12.44
C ALA A 47 -14.57 -21.83 11.77
N PHE A 48 -13.50 -21.06 11.56
CA PHE A 48 -12.27 -21.47 10.90
C PHE A 48 -11.03 -21.05 11.68
N ARG A 49 -9.88 -21.60 11.29
CA ARG A 49 -8.61 -21.36 11.97
C ARG A 49 -8.05 -19.97 11.67
N ILE A 50 -7.69 -19.24 12.72
CA ILE A 50 -6.95 -17.98 12.65
C ILE A 50 -5.65 -18.19 13.42
N ASP A 51 -4.53 -18.23 12.71
CA ASP A 51 -3.20 -18.26 13.32
C ASP A 51 -2.57 -16.86 13.24
N THR A 52 -1.57 -16.62 14.06
CA THR A 52 -0.93 -15.32 14.15
C THR A 52 0.57 -15.41 13.99
N TYR A 53 1.11 -14.39 13.36
CA TYR A 53 2.53 -14.10 13.30
C TYR A 53 2.77 -12.68 13.76
N GLN A 54 3.64 -12.47 14.73
CA GLN A 54 3.98 -11.14 15.24
C GLN A 54 5.43 -10.80 14.92
N PHE A 55 5.65 -9.56 14.48
CA PHE A 55 7.01 -9.01 14.40
C PHE A 55 7.57 -8.85 15.81
N ASP A 56 8.83 -9.22 15.99
CA ASP A 56 9.56 -9.09 17.25
C ASP A 56 10.87 -8.33 17.00
N PRO A 57 10.99 -7.12 17.53
CA PRO A 57 9.92 -6.32 18.16
C PRO A 57 8.87 -5.86 17.16
N PRO A 58 7.64 -5.49 17.60
CA PRO A 58 6.68 -4.77 16.79
C PRO A 58 7.26 -3.43 16.31
N MET A 59 6.93 -3.03 15.07
CA MET A 59 7.54 -1.90 14.39
C MET A 59 6.54 -0.73 14.30
N ASP A 60 6.98 0.48 14.57
CA ASP A 60 6.24 1.67 14.15
C ASP A 60 6.27 1.75 12.62
N SER A 61 5.14 2.12 12.01
CA SER A 61 5.07 2.20 10.54
C SER A 61 5.96 3.30 9.95
N SER A 62 6.37 4.29 10.74
CA SER A 62 7.36 5.29 10.31
C SER A 62 8.76 4.70 10.11
N ASP A 63 9.05 3.55 10.74
CA ASP A 63 10.32 2.82 10.60
C ASP A 63 10.23 1.72 9.52
N MET A 64 9.10 1.61 8.81
CA MET A 64 8.91 0.62 7.76
C MET A 64 9.89 0.86 6.60
N ASP A 65 10.56 -0.21 6.20
CA ASP A 65 11.60 -0.20 5.18
C ASP A 65 11.51 -1.42 4.23
N PRO A 66 12.34 -1.49 3.17
CA PRO A 66 12.36 -2.65 2.28
C PRO A 66 12.72 -3.98 2.94
N ASP A 67 13.45 -4.00 4.05
CA ASP A 67 13.74 -5.25 4.78
C ASP A 67 12.49 -5.80 5.47
N ALA A 68 11.67 -4.92 6.02
CA ALA A 68 10.38 -5.28 6.56
C ALA A 68 9.43 -5.81 5.48
N TRP A 69 9.40 -5.21 4.27
CA TRP A 69 8.62 -5.72 3.14
C TRP A 69 9.12 -7.10 2.69
N ARG A 70 10.43 -7.31 2.58
CA ARG A 70 11.03 -8.64 2.30
C ARG A 70 10.63 -9.68 3.35
N LYS A 71 10.58 -9.28 4.63
CA LYS A 71 10.12 -10.16 5.72
C LYS A 71 8.64 -10.53 5.53
N LEU A 72 7.78 -9.58 5.20
CA LEU A 72 6.36 -9.84 4.91
C LEU A 72 6.19 -10.80 3.73
N VAL A 73 6.91 -10.56 2.62
CA VAL A 73 6.88 -11.45 1.45
C VAL A 73 7.31 -12.87 1.83
N ARG A 74 8.39 -13.05 2.62
CA ARG A 74 8.84 -14.38 3.10
C ARG A 74 7.78 -15.06 3.97
N ILE A 75 7.14 -14.33 4.89
CA ILE A 75 6.09 -14.89 5.74
C ILE A 75 4.93 -15.37 4.87
N ILE A 76 4.46 -14.55 3.93
CA ILE A 76 3.35 -14.90 3.04
C ILE A 76 3.73 -16.10 2.16
N SER A 77 4.88 -16.07 1.47
CA SER A 77 5.29 -17.14 0.55
C SER A 77 5.53 -18.48 1.26
N ASN A 78 6.18 -18.48 2.42
CA ASN A 78 6.43 -19.69 3.18
C ASN A 78 5.14 -20.34 3.72
N ASN A 79 4.11 -19.56 3.91
CA ASN A 79 2.82 -19.98 4.46
C ASN A 79 1.71 -20.06 3.38
N TYR A 80 2.05 -19.79 2.12
CA TYR A 80 1.08 -19.60 1.06
C TYR A 80 0.12 -20.78 0.88
N ASN A 81 0.65 -22.00 0.95
CA ASN A 81 -0.16 -23.22 0.76
C ASN A 81 -0.95 -23.64 2.02
N GLN A 82 -0.64 -23.08 3.18
CA GLN A 82 -1.27 -23.44 4.45
C GLN A 82 -2.50 -22.60 4.79
N TYR A 83 -2.58 -21.37 4.23
CA TYR A 83 -3.66 -20.42 4.53
C TYR A 83 -4.42 -20.06 3.27
N THR A 84 -5.71 -19.76 3.45
CA THR A 84 -6.60 -19.35 2.37
C THR A 84 -6.55 -17.84 2.12
N GLY A 85 -6.08 -17.06 3.08
CA GLY A 85 -5.89 -15.62 2.99
C GLY A 85 -4.98 -15.08 4.09
N PHE A 86 -4.53 -13.85 3.92
CA PHE A 86 -3.61 -13.16 4.82
C PHE A 86 -4.21 -11.81 5.22
N VAL A 87 -4.14 -11.48 6.50
CA VAL A 87 -4.51 -10.16 7.01
C VAL A 87 -3.30 -9.57 7.71
N ILE A 88 -2.91 -8.35 7.37
CA ILE A 88 -1.75 -7.65 7.92
C ILE A 88 -2.24 -6.48 8.76
N LEU A 89 -2.02 -6.53 10.07
CA LEU A 89 -2.21 -5.40 10.97
C LEU A 89 -0.98 -4.50 10.91
N HIS A 90 -1.17 -3.27 10.46
CA HIS A 90 -0.10 -2.35 10.10
C HIS A 90 -0.40 -0.94 10.65
N GLY A 91 0.62 -0.19 11.01
CA GLY A 91 0.47 1.23 11.32
C GLY A 91 0.06 2.04 10.08
N THR A 92 -0.75 3.08 10.27
CA THR A 92 -1.43 3.74 9.14
C THR A 92 -0.51 4.62 8.28
N ASP A 93 0.64 5.12 8.81
CA ASP A 93 1.44 6.15 8.14
C ASP A 93 2.06 5.70 6.82
N THR A 94 2.56 4.47 6.76
CA THR A 94 3.20 3.91 5.55
C THR A 94 2.47 2.70 4.96
N MET A 95 1.24 2.42 5.41
CA MET A 95 0.45 1.28 4.93
C MET A 95 0.27 1.29 3.41
N ALA A 96 0.07 2.47 2.81
CA ALA A 96 -0.09 2.61 1.36
C ALA A 96 1.20 2.28 0.59
N TYR A 97 2.38 2.59 1.15
CA TYR A 97 3.67 2.16 0.60
C TYR A 97 3.83 0.64 0.71
N THR A 98 3.56 0.07 1.88
CA THR A 98 3.64 -1.39 2.08
C THR A 98 2.69 -2.14 1.15
N ALA A 99 1.44 -1.70 1.03
CA ALA A 99 0.47 -2.32 0.13
C ALA A 99 0.90 -2.20 -1.34
N SER A 100 1.46 -1.06 -1.74
CA SER A 100 2.00 -0.87 -3.10
C SER A 100 3.21 -1.78 -3.36
N ALA A 101 4.16 -1.85 -2.42
CA ALA A 101 5.33 -2.73 -2.55
C ALA A 101 4.94 -4.21 -2.65
N LEU A 102 4.07 -4.69 -1.77
CA LEU A 102 3.58 -6.08 -1.79
C LEU A 102 2.81 -6.39 -3.08
N SER A 103 2.10 -5.42 -3.67
CA SER A 103 1.41 -5.58 -4.96
C SER A 103 2.36 -5.90 -6.11
N PHE A 104 3.61 -5.42 -6.05
CA PHE A 104 4.64 -5.73 -7.06
C PHE A 104 5.47 -6.95 -6.68
N MET A 105 5.78 -7.13 -5.39
CA MET A 105 6.66 -8.19 -4.90
C MET A 105 6.00 -9.58 -4.86
N LEU A 106 4.66 -9.68 -4.88
CA LEU A 106 3.89 -10.92 -4.86
C LEU A 106 3.28 -11.17 -6.25
N GLU A 107 4.12 -11.43 -7.25
CA GLU A 107 3.68 -11.74 -8.61
C GLU A 107 2.93 -13.09 -8.65
N GLY A 108 1.88 -13.18 -9.46
CA GLY A 108 1.04 -14.38 -9.54
C GLY A 108 0.15 -14.62 -8.31
N LEU A 109 -0.02 -13.61 -7.44
CA LEU A 109 -0.86 -13.71 -6.25
C LEU A 109 -2.29 -14.11 -6.61
N ASN A 110 -2.78 -15.22 -6.06
CA ASN A 110 -4.14 -15.73 -6.26
C ASN A 110 -4.91 -15.91 -4.94
N LYS A 111 -4.45 -15.27 -3.87
CA LYS A 111 -5.09 -15.25 -2.55
C LYS A 111 -5.19 -13.82 -2.02
N PRO A 112 -6.19 -13.51 -1.17
CA PRO A 112 -6.29 -12.20 -0.55
C PRO A 112 -5.11 -11.90 0.37
N VAL A 113 -4.55 -10.70 0.26
CA VAL A 113 -3.61 -10.10 1.21
C VAL A 113 -4.18 -8.76 1.60
N ILE A 114 -4.84 -8.68 2.76
CA ILE A 114 -5.58 -7.51 3.20
C ILE A 114 -4.79 -6.78 4.28
N LEU A 115 -4.33 -5.57 4.00
CA LEU A 115 -3.75 -4.69 5.00
C LEU A 115 -4.85 -3.91 5.69
N THR A 116 -4.75 -3.78 6.98
CA THR A 116 -5.63 -2.93 7.79
C THR A 116 -4.91 -2.42 9.03
N GLY A 117 -5.57 -1.53 9.73
CA GLY A 117 -5.06 -0.89 10.95
C GLY A 117 -6.17 -0.11 11.63
N SER A 118 -5.79 0.82 12.48
CA SER A 118 -6.75 1.72 13.10
C SER A 118 -6.12 3.09 13.42
N GLN A 119 -6.97 4.10 13.54
CA GLN A 119 -6.58 5.41 14.06
C GLN A 119 -6.53 5.43 15.58
N LEU A 120 -7.32 4.57 16.24
CA LEU A 120 -7.34 4.41 17.68
C LEU A 120 -6.94 2.98 18.10
N PRO A 121 -6.27 2.81 19.25
CA PRO A 121 -5.96 1.50 19.81
C PRO A 121 -7.21 0.62 19.94
N ILE A 122 -7.06 -0.69 19.71
CA ILE A 122 -8.21 -1.60 19.71
C ILE A 122 -8.90 -1.73 21.07
N GLY A 123 -8.19 -1.42 22.17
CA GLY A 123 -8.75 -1.40 23.51
C GLY A 123 -9.55 -0.15 23.87
N VAL A 124 -9.57 0.87 23.02
CA VAL A 124 -10.26 2.14 23.29
C VAL A 124 -11.74 2.04 22.92
N LEU A 125 -12.61 2.69 23.69
CA LEU A 125 -14.08 2.58 23.56
C LEU A 125 -14.62 2.93 22.16
N ARG A 126 -14.01 3.89 21.47
CA ARG A 126 -14.45 4.35 20.13
C ARG A 126 -13.51 3.91 19.01
N THR A 127 -12.83 2.78 19.19
CA THR A 127 -11.89 2.27 18.18
C THR A 127 -12.59 1.93 16.87
N ASP A 128 -11.95 2.28 15.75
CA ASP A 128 -12.25 1.78 14.41
C ASP A 128 -11.58 0.42 14.13
N GLY A 129 -10.63 0.01 14.98
CA GLY A 129 -9.80 -1.19 14.75
C GLY A 129 -10.57 -2.50 14.77
N LYS A 130 -11.63 -2.61 15.56
CA LYS A 130 -12.42 -3.83 15.69
C LYS A 130 -13.14 -4.18 14.38
N GLU A 131 -13.89 -3.24 13.81
CA GLU A 131 -14.62 -3.44 12.55
C GLU A 131 -13.64 -3.62 11.39
N ASN A 132 -12.55 -2.84 11.36
CA ASN A 132 -11.50 -2.98 10.36
C ASN A 132 -10.89 -4.39 10.38
N LEU A 133 -10.59 -4.95 11.54
CA LEU A 133 -10.03 -6.28 11.70
C LEU A 133 -11.03 -7.38 11.28
N LEU A 134 -12.24 -7.38 11.86
CA LEU A 134 -13.22 -8.44 11.63
C LEU A 134 -13.63 -8.52 10.16
N THR A 135 -13.90 -7.37 9.54
CA THR A 135 -14.27 -7.30 8.11
C THR A 135 -13.10 -7.71 7.22
N SER A 136 -11.86 -7.34 7.56
CA SER A 136 -10.67 -7.79 6.79
C SER A 136 -10.52 -9.32 6.81
N ILE A 137 -10.78 -9.97 7.95
CA ILE A 137 -10.75 -11.43 8.07
C ILE A 137 -11.88 -12.06 7.25
N GLU A 138 -13.09 -11.51 7.28
CA GLU A 138 -14.22 -11.96 6.47
C GLU A 138 -13.87 -11.89 4.97
N ILE A 139 -13.41 -10.74 4.48
CA ILE A 139 -12.99 -10.56 3.08
C ILE A 139 -11.87 -11.56 2.69
N ALA A 140 -10.89 -11.79 3.57
CA ALA A 140 -9.79 -12.71 3.31
C ALA A 140 -10.26 -14.17 3.13
N THR A 141 -11.44 -14.51 3.65
CA THR A 141 -12.01 -15.86 3.56
C THR A 141 -13.13 -15.99 2.54
N ASP A 142 -13.69 -14.90 2.05
CA ASP A 142 -14.79 -14.93 1.10
C ASP A 142 -14.40 -15.58 -0.23
N ARG A 143 -15.31 -16.45 -0.73
CA ARG A 143 -15.10 -17.26 -1.92
C ARG A 143 -16.32 -17.22 -2.84
N HIS A 144 -16.06 -17.32 -4.12
CA HIS A 144 -17.08 -17.66 -5.11
C HIS A 144 -17.61 -19.09 -4.91
N SER A 145 -18.75 -19.41 -5.52
CA SER A 145 -19.33 -20.76 -5.48
C SER A 145 -18.41 -21.87 -6.00
N ASN A 146 -17.43 -21.52 -6.85
CA ASN A 146 -16.40 -22.43 -7.35
C ASN A 146 -15.21 -22.60 -6.42
N GLY A 147 -15.23 -21.97 -5.23
CA GLY A 147 -14.15 -22.06 -4.23
C GLY A 147 -12.99 -21.08 -4.44
N GLN A 148 -12.96 -20.33 -5.53
CA GLN A 148 -11.94 -19.31 -5.76
C GLN A 148 -12.16 -18.09 -4.85
N PRO A 149 -11.08 -17.42 -4.39
CA PRO A 149 -11.22 -16.19 -3.62
C PRO A 149 -11.92 -15.11 -4.43
N ILE A 150 -12.73 -14.29 -3.76
CA ILE A 150 -13.39 -13.17 -4.44
C ILE A 150 -12.36 -12.09 -4.78
N VAL A 151 -11.40 -11.83 -3.89
CA VAL A 151 -10.40 -10.77 -4.07
C VAL A 151 -8.98 -11.36 -3.98
N PRO A 152 -8.40 -11.86 -5.08
CA PRO A 152 -7.04 -12.38 -5.11
C PRO A 152 -6.00 -11.29 -5.32
N GLU A 153 -6.03 -10.24 -4.51
CA GLU A 153 -5.18 -9.05 -4.64
C GLU A 153 -4.61 -8.60 -3.30
N VAL A 154 -3.56 -7.77 -3.36
CA VAL A 154 -3.13 -6.96 -2.21
C VAL A 154 -4.04 -5.75 -2.10
N CYS A 155 -4.72 -5.61 -0.95
CA CYS A 155 -5.70 -4.57 -0.71
C CYS A 155 -5.48 -3.88 0.62
N ILE A 156 -6.02 -2.68 0.75
CA ILE A 156 -6.24 -2.00 2.03
C ILE A 156 -7.73 -2.00 2.32
N PHE A 157 -8.11 -2.51 3.49
CA PHE A 157 -9.46 -2.33 4.02
C PHE A 157 -9.43 -1.31 5.15
N PHE A 158 -10.22 -0.27 5.01
CA PHE A 158 -10.32 0.79 6.01
C PHE A 158 -11.68 1.50 5.91
N GLU A 159 -12.32 1.77 7.06
CA GLU A 159 -13.58 2.51 7.12
C GLU A 159 -14.60 2.03 6.06
N ASN A 160 -14.96 0.76 6.13
CA ASN A 160 -15.97 0.12 5.27
C ASN A 160 -15.63 0.03 3.77
N HIS A 161 -14.40 0.35 3.35
CA HIS A 161 -14.00 0.30 1.96
C HIS A 161 -12.80 -0.61 1.75
N LEU A 162 -12.91 -1.53 0.79
CA LEU A 162 -11.80 -2.31 0.28
C LEU A 162 -11.22 -1.60 -0.94
N MET A 163 -9.97 -1.25 -0.88
CA MET A 163 -9.27 -0.50 -1.93
C MET A 163 -8.07 -1.32 -2.44
N ARG A 164 -7.78 -1.24 -3.74
CA ARG A 164 -6.58 -1.86 -4.31
C ARG A 164 -5.33 -1.23 -3.71
N GLY A 165 -4.38 -2.06 -3.23
CA GLY A 165 -3.24 -1.62 -2.45
C GLY A 165 -2.38 -0.57 -3.16
N ASN A 166 -2.01 -0.80 -4.42
CA ASN A 166 -1.19 0.13 -5.20
C ASN A 166 -1.97 1.28 -5.86
N ARG A 167 -3.23 1.50 -5.46
CA ARG A 167 -4.09 2.61 -5.92
C ARG A 167 -4.59 3.48 -4.78
N THR A 168 -4.08 3.24 -3.57
CA THR A 168 -4.56 3.84 -2.33
C THR A 168 -3.50 4.75 -1.74
N THR A 169 -3.93 5.86 -1.15
CA THR A 169 -3.08 6.80 -0.41
C THR A 169 -3.70 7.15 0.93
N LYS A 170 -2.87 7.49 1.92
CA LYS A 170 -3.33 8.06 3.19
C LYS A 170 -3.65 9.53 2.99
N MET A 171 -4.90 9.91 3.13
CA MET A 171 -5.36 11.27 2.89
C MET A 171 -5.61 12.08 4.15
N ASN A 172 -5.70 11.43 5.31
CA ASN A 172 -6.04 12.10 6.56
C ASN A 172 -5.26 11.51 7.74
N ALA A 173 -4.76 12.38 8.63
CA ALA A 173 -4.01 11.99 9.81
C ALA A 173 -4.87 11.77 11.06
N GLU A 174 -6.09 12.34 11.10
CA GLU A 174 -6.91 12.39 12.32
C GLU A 174 -8.26 11.65 12.19
N ASN A 175 -8.88 11.66 11.00
CA ASN A 175 -10.20 11.07 10.81
C ASN A 175 -10.11 9.55 10.57
N PHE A 176 -11.20 8.85 10.85
CA PHE A 176 -11.30 7.42 10.57
C PHE A 176 -11.26 7.11 9.07
N ASN A 177 -11.75 8.01 8.20
CA ASN A 177 -11.58 7.92 6.74
C ASN A 177 -10.15 8.28 6.30
N ALA A 178 -9.17 7.57 6.84
CA ALA A 178 -7.76 7.88 6.67
C ALA A 178 -7.22 7.56 5.27
N PHE A 179 -7.85 6.63 4.54
CA PHE A 179 -7.39 6.16 3.24
C PHE A 179 -8.39 6.41 2.13
N ARG A 180 -7.89 6.61 0.90
CA ARG A 180 -8.74 6.73 -0.29
C ARG A 180 -8.01 6.27 -1.54
N SER A 181 -8.77 5.65 -2.45
CA SER A 181 -8.39 5.40 -3.83
C SER A 181 -9.09 6.44 -4.71
N PHE A 182 -8.36 7.49 -5.11
CA PHE A 182 -8.96 8.64 -5.80
C PHE A 182 -9.26 8.36 -7.27
N ASN A 183 -8.40 7.60 -7.93
CA ASN A 183 -8.44 7.35 -9.37
C ASN A 183 -8.91 5.93 -9.72
N TYR A 184 -9.22 5.11 -8.73
CA TYR A 184 -9.68 3.74 -8.95
C TYR A 184 -10.88 3.45 -8.05
N PRO A 185 -11.95 2.81 -8.57
CA PRO A 185 -13.11 2.48 -7.76
C PRO A 185 -12.76 1.52 -6.62
N VAL A 186 -13.50 1.61 -5.51
CA VAL A 186 -13.38 0.65 -4.41
C VAL A 186 -13.75 -0.75 -4.89
N LEU A 187 -13.02 -1.76 -4.41
CA LEU A 187 -13.24 -3.16 -4.76
C LEU A 187 -14.40 -3.78 -4.00
N ALA A 188 -14.67 -3.29 -2.80
CA ALA A 188 -15.85 -3.63 -2.04
C ALA A 188 -16.24 -2.52 -1.06
N SER A 189 -17.50 -2.56 -0.65
CA SER A 189 -18.05 -1.73 0.45
C SER A 189 -18.74 -2.62 1.46
N ALA A 190 -18.33 -2.50 2.72
CA ALA A 190 -18.91 -3.21 3.85
C ALA A 190 -20.10 -2.40 4.42
N GLY A 191 -21.23 -3.06 4.62
CA GLY A 191 -22.39 -2.59 5.30
C GLY A 191 -23.00 -3.77 6.06
N ILE A 192 -24.33 -3.95 6.01
CA ILE A 192 -24.95 -5.19 6.51
C ILE A 192 -24.40 -6.41 5.75
N HIS A 193 -24.09 -6.22 4.49
CA HIS A 193 -23.43 -7.20 3.65
C HIS A 193 -22.25 -6.55 2.94
N ILE A 194 -21.19 -7.33 2.68
CA ILE A 194 -20.06 -6.90 1.86
C ILE A 194 -20.48 -6.96 0.39
N LYS A 195 -20.46 -5.80 -0.28
CA LYS A 195 -20.79 -5.69 -1.71
C LYS A 195 -19.52 -5.54 -2.52
N TYR A 196 -19.18 -6.58 -3.28
CA TYR A 196 -18.00 -6.61 -4.15
C TYR A 196 -18.27 -5.98 -5.51
N ASN A 197 -17.30 -5.23 -6.01
CA ASN A 197 -17.29 -4.68 -7.37
C ASN A 197 -16.50 -5.64 -8.30
N ASN A 198 -17.13 -6.73 -8.69
CA ASN A 198 -16.50 -7.80 -9.46
C ASN A 198 -15.90 -7.36 -10.80
N VAL A 199 -16.36 -6.24 -11.37
CA VAL A 199 -15.81 -5.69 -12.63
C VAL A 199 -14.42 -5.10 -12.40
N GLN A 200 -14.14 -4.60 -11.22
CA GLN A 200 -12.89 -3.93 -10.88
C GLN A 200 -11.85 -4.86 -10.24
N ILE A 201 -12.30 -5.99 -9.68
CA ILE A 201 -11.40 -6.96 -9.06
C ILE A 201 -10.61 -7.68 -10.15
N HIS A 202 -9.29 -7.71 -9.99
CA HIS A 202 -8.42 -8.42 -10.92
C HIS A 202 -8.54 -9.92 -10.71
N THR A 203 -8.91 -10.64 -11.76
CA THR A 203 -8.97 -12.11 -11.73
C THR A 203 -7.96 -12.66 -12.75
N HIS A 204 -7.06 -13.52 -12.29
CA HIS A 204 -6.18 -14.25 -13.20
C HIS A 204 -6.98 -15.30 -13.96
N GLY A 205 -6.96 -15.26 -15.28
CA GLY A 205 -7.68 -16.22 -16.14
C GLY A 205 -7.19 -17.67 -16.02
N THR A 206 -5.93 -17.85 -15.63
CA THR A 206 -5.31 -19.13 -15.29
C THR A 206 -4.62 -19.02 -13.95
N PRO A 207 -4.66 -20.06 -13.09
CA PRO A 207 -3.89 -20.05 -11.85
C PRO A 207 -2.40 -19.95 -12.19
N HIS A 208 -1.77 -18.88 -11.73
CA HIS A 208 -0.31 -18.75 -11.71
C HIS A 208 0.20 -19.21 -10.36
N GLU A 209 1.38 -19.79 -10.32
CA GLU A 209 2.08 -19.98 -9.04
C GLU A 209 2.56 -18.63 -8.52
N LEU A 210 2.56 -18.47 -7.21
CA LEU A 210 3.11 -17.28 -6.57
C LEU A 210 4.61 -17.21 -6.85
N GLU A 211 5.06 -16.12 -7.46
CA GLU A 211 6.46 -15.81 -7.69
C GLU A 211 6.86 -14.62 -6.80
N PRO A 212 7.49 -14.87 -5.63
CA PRO A 212 7.86 -13.82 -4.71
C PRO A 212 9.16 -13.16 -5.12
N HIS A 213 9.18 -11.83 -5.20
CA HIS A 213 10.36 -11.01 -5.47
C HIS A 213 10.88 -10.37 -4.19
N TYR A 214 12.21 -10.32 -4.04
CA TYR A 214 12.87 -9.83 -2.82
C TYR A 214 13.84 -8.69 -3.09
N LEU A 215 14.18 -8.42 -4.35
CA LEU A 215 15.12 -7.36 -4.71
C LEU A 215 14.38 -6.05 -4.90
N LEU A 216 14.88 -5.01 -4.26
CA LEU A 216 14.38 -3.65 -4.37
C LEU A 216 15.60 -2.72 -4.41
N ASP A 217 15.64 -1.80 -5.36
CA ASP A 217 16.65 -0.74 -5.42
C ASP A 217 16.12 0.53 -4.74
N THR A 218 16.77 0.96 -3.68
CA THR A 218 16.38 2.13 -2.90
C THR A 218 17.02 3.45 -3.38
N ASN A 219 17.80 3.42 -4.46
CA ASN A 219 18.45 4.59 -5.04
C ASN A 219 17.46 5.45 -5.82
N ILE A 220 16.41 5.91 -5.15
CA ILE A 220 15.29 6.67 -5.71
C ILE A 220 15.12 7.99 -4.94
N ALA A 221 14.73 9.03 -5.64
CA ALA A 221 14.37 10.31 -5.03
C ALA A 221 12.98 10.76 -5.46
N ILE A 222 12.33 11.58 -4.64
CA ILE A 222 11.13 12.33 -5.00
C ILE A 222 11.56 13.79 -5.21
N LEU A 223 11.25 14.33 -6.39
CA LEU A 223 11.42 15.74 -6.71
C LEU A 223 10.05 16.41 -6.81
N LYS A 224 9.62 17.02 -5.72
CA LYS A 224 8.37 17.76 -5.67
C LYS A 224 8.60 19.20 -6.13
N LEU A 225 7.94 19.62 -7.20
CA LEU A 225 8.02 20.97 -7.70
C LEU A 225 7.20 21.95 -6.86
N PHE A 226 7.73 23.16 -6.72
CA PHE A 226 7.02 24.29 -6.12
C PHE A 226 7.42 25.60 -6.81
N PRO A 227 6.57 26.64 -6.81
CA PRO A 227 6.93 27.94 -7.37
C PRO A 227 8.14 28.54 -6.66
N GLY A 228 9.21 28.82 -7.42
CA GLY A 228 10.46 29.33 -6.86
C GLY A 228 11.55 28.31 -6.61
N ILE A 229 11.32 27.02 -6.92
CA ILE A 229 12.40 26.01 -6.86
C ILE A 229 13.62 26.46 -7.67
N GLN A 230 14.80 26.33 -7.08
CA GLN A 230 16.06 26.80 -7.67
C GLN A 230 16.77 25.68 -8.44
N GLU A 231 17.56 26.08 -9.45
CA GLU A 231 18.35 25.13 -10.26
C GLU A 231 19.31 24.29 -9.42
N ASN A 232 19.98 24.91 -8.43
CA ASN A 232 20.95 24.19 -7.59
C ASN A 232 20.30 23.08 -6.75
N VAL A 233 19.03 23.24 -6.34
CA VAL A 233 18.29 22.20 -5.60
C VAL A 233 18.00 21.01 -6.52
N VAL A 234 17.48 21.28 -7.73
CA VAL A 234 17.20 20.23 -8.72
C VAL A 234 18.49 19.53 -9.12
N ALA A 235 19.55 20.28 -9.39
CA ALA A 235 20.85 19.74 -9.77
C ALA A 235 21.45 18.85 -8.65
N ALA A 236 21.31 19.26 -7.39
CA ALA A 236 21.83 18.47 -6.26
C ALA A 236 21.11 17.12 -6.12
N ILE A 237 19.78 17.08 -6.30
CA ILE A 237 19.01 15.85 -6.28
C ILE A 237 19.44 14.92 -7.44
N LEU A 238 19.47 15.45 -8.66
CA LEU A 238 19.80 14.67 -9.85
C LEU A 238 21.28 14.21 -9.88
N ALA A 239 22.18 14.91 -9.19
CA ALA A 239 23.59 14.53 -9.06
C ALA A 239 23.85 13.59 -7.87
N THR A 240 22.83 13.10 -7.17
CA THR A 240 22.99 12.15 -6.07
C THR A 240 23.70 10.91 -6.57
N LYS A 241 24.82 10.56 -5.93
CA LYS A 241 25.64 9.40 -6.34
C LYS A 241 24.83 8.10 -6.27
N GLY A 242 24.77 7.39 -7.40
CA GLY A 242 24.07 6.12 -7.50
C GLY A 242 22.58 6.23 -7.74
N LEU A 243 22.02 7.43 -7.87
CA LEU A 243 20.59 7.64 -8.16
C LEU A 243 20.19 6.87 -9.43
N LYS A 244 19.12 6.11 -9.36
CA LYS A 244 18.57 5.29 -10.45
C LYS A 244 17.27 5.85 -11.00
N ALA A 245 16.42 6.38 -10.12
CA ALA A 245 15.14 6.90 -10.56
C ALA A 245 14.67 8.11 -9.72
N VAL A 246 13.79 8.89 -10.32
CA VAL A 246 13.14 10.04 -9.69
C VAL A 246 11.64 10.00 -9.95
N VAL A 247 10.85 10.11 -8.89
CA VAL A 247 9.44 10.45 -9.00
C VAL A 247 9.34 11.98 -9.03
N LEU A 248 8.97 12.54 -10.20
CA LEU A 248 8.81 13.97 -10.41
C LEU A 248 7.35 14.34 -10.14
N GLU A 249 7.08 14.99 -8.99
CA GLU A 249 5.75 15.48 -8.65
C GLU A 249 5.51 16.87 -9.26
N THR A 250 4.66 16.93 -10.28
CA THR A 250 4.36 18.10 -11.05
C THR A 250 2.97 18.70 -10.78
N TYR A 251 2.62 19.80 -11.41
CA TYR A 251 1.36 20.51 -11.20
C TYR A 251 0.25 19.98 -12.09
N GLY A 252 -0.98 19.95 -11.57
CA GLY A 252 -2.19 19.65 -12.34
C GLY A 252 -2.06 18.35 -13.15
N SER A 253 -2.29 18.40 -14.44
CA SER A 253 -2.21 17.24 -15.34
C SER A 253 -0.79 16.93 -15.86
N GLY A 254 0.23 17.22 -15.07
CA GLY A 254 1.62 16.91 -15.43
C GLY A 254 2.45 18.10 -15.90
N ASN A 255 2.05 19.33 -15.52
CA ASN A 255 2.71 20.55 -15.95
C ASN A 255 3.94 20.89 -15.08
N ALA A 256 4.98 21.40 -15.73
CA ALA A 256 6.22 21.83 -15.08
C ALA A 256 6.70 23.20 -15.61
N PRO A 257 7.67 23.86 -14.95
CA PRO A 257 8.24 25.10 -15.44
C PRO A 257 8.90 24.93 -16.82
N ARG A 258 8.62 25.86 -17.77
CA ARG A 258 9.23 25.90 -19.11
C ARG A 258 10.62 26.56 -19.12
N LYS A 259 11.35 26.49 -18.01
CA LYS A 259 12.69 27.06 -17.90
C LYS A 259 13.67 26.14 -18.61
N GLU A 260 14.49 26.70 -19.51
CA GLU A 260 15.47 25.94 -20.29
C GLU A 260 16.44 25.14 -19.38
N TRP A 261 16.91 25.75 -18.30
CA TRP A 261 17.79 25.06 -17.35
C TRP A 261 17.12 23.82 -16.75
N PHE A 262 15.81 23.87 -16.46
CA PHE A 262 15.08 22.78 -15.84
C PHE A 262 14.95 21.58 -16.80
N LEU A 263 14.50 21.85 -18.02
CA LEU A 263 14.36 20.81 -19.06
C LEU A 263 15.72 20.19 -19.41
N ARG A 264 16.76 21.01 -19.51
CA ARG A 264 18.13 20.52 -19.74
C ARG A 264 18.60 19.61 -18.61
N ARG A 265 18.40 19.97 -17.33
CA ARG A 265 18.77 19.12 -16.19
C ARG A 265 18.08 17.78 -16.19
N LEU A 266 16.78 17.73 -16.55
CA LEU A 266 16.05 16.48 -16.67
C LEU A 266 16.56 15.64 -17.84
N HIS A 267 16.78 16.28 -18.98
CA HIS A 267 17.34 15.62 -20.18
C HIS A 267 18.72 14.99 -19.88
N ASP A 268 19.63 15.77 -19.31
CA ASP A 268 20.98 15.29 -18.96
C ASP A 268 20.93 14.11 -17.98
N ALA A 269 19.99 14.11 -17.04
CA ALA A 269 19.79 13.02 -16.11
C ALA A 269 19.24 11.77 -16.80
N CYS A 270 18.27 11.90 -17.70
CA CYS A 270 17.74 10.79 -18.49
C CYS A 270 18.81 10.19 -19.40
N GLU A 271 19.66 11.02 -20.06
CA GLU A 271 20.79 10.56 -20.88
C GLU A 271 21.84 9.80 -20.05
N GLN A 272 21.97 10.07 -18.74
CA GLN A 272 22.79 9.33 -17.81
C GLN A 272 22.12 8.04 -17.31
N GLY A 273 20.94 7.70 -17.79
CA GLY A 273 20.20 6.49 -17.46
C GLY A 273 19.32 6.60 -16.19
N ILE A 274 19.10 7.82 -15.68
CA ILE A 274 18.15 8.02 -14.57
C ILE A 274 16.73 7.99 -15.13
N ILE A 275 15.89 7.11 -14.61
CA ILE A 275 14.47 7.03 -14.97
C ILE A 275 13.70 8.11 -14.22
N ILE A 276 13.06 9.03 -14.93
CA ILE A 276 12.23 10.07 -14.31
C ILE A 276 10.77 9.84 -14.66
N VAL A 277 9.93 9.59 -13.65
CA VAL A 277 8.49 9.35 -13.82
C VAL A 277 7.71 10.56 -13.32
N ASN A 278 6.90 11.15 -14.21
CA ASN A 278 6.05 12.30 -13.92
C ASN A 278 4.73 11.85 -13.30
N VAL A 279 4.46 12.24 -12.04
CA VAL A 279 3.19 12.06 -11.35
C VAL A 279 2.60 13.41 -10.96
N THR A 280 1.29 13.48 -10.74
CA THR A 280 0.67 14.72 -10.30
C THR A 280 0.73 14.92 -8.80
N GLN A 281 0.87 16.16 -8.33
CA GLN A 281 0.68 16.54 -6.93
C GLN A 281 -0.79 16.54 -6.50
N CYS A 282 -1.71 16.45 -7.44
CA CYS A 282 -3.13 16.38 -7.14
C CYS A 282 -3.51 14.99 -6.66
N SER A 283 -4.37 14.91 -5.65
CA SER A 283 -4.85 13.64 -5.11
C SER A 283 -5.68 12.85 -6.13
N ALA A 284 -6.35 13.52 -7.05
CA ALA A 284 -7.16 12.92 -8.12
C ALA A 284 -6.78 13.47 -9.49
N GLY A 285 -7.02 12.68 -10.52
CA GLY A 285 -6.71 13.03 -11.91
C GLY A 285 -5.54 12.23 -12.47
N THR A 286 -5.18 12.52 -13.70
CA THR A 286 -4.12 11.82 -14.42
C THR A 286 -3.12 12.81 -15.03
N VAL A 287 -1.90 12.37 -15.19
CA VAL A 287 -0.89 13.06 -16.00
C VAL A 287 -1.17 12.78 -17.47
N GLU A 288 -1.34 13.86 -18.26
CA GLU A 288 -1.58 13.82 -19.71
C GLU A 288 -0.49 14.64 -20.43
N MET A 289 0.70 14.05 -20.60
CA MET A 289 1.87 14.78 -21.10
C MET A 289 1.72 15.24 -22.56
N GLU A 290 0.89 14.57 -23.33
CA GLU A 290 0.65 14.92 -24.74
C GLU A 290 -0.32 16.09 -24.93
N ARG A 291 -1.09 16.43 -23.90
CA ARG A 291 -2.17 17.41 -24.00
C ARG A 291 -1.69 18.86 -24.00
N TYR A 292 -0.61 19.14 -23.27
CA TYR A 292 -0.09 20.50 -23.08
C TYR A 292 1.37 20.58 -23.52
N GLU A 293 1.76 21.74 -24.05
CA GLU A 293 3.14 22.00 -24.49
C GLU A 293 4.18 21.70 -23.38
N THR A 294 3.86 22.03 -22.14
CA THR A 294 4.75 21.77 -20.98
C THR A 294 4.96 20.28 -20.75
N GLY A 295 3.93 19.46 -20.89
CA GLY A 295 4.03 18.01 -20.80
C GLY A 295 4.83 17.42 -21.98
N TYR A 296 4.59 17.93 -23.19
CA TYR A 296 5.33 17.51 -24.36
C TYR A 296 6.84 17.80 -24.24
N GLN A 297 7.22 18.96 -23.69
CA GLN A 297 8.63 19.29 -23.43
C GLN A 297 9.27 18.35 -22.41
N LEU A 298 8.54 17.88 -21.38
CA LEU A 298 9.01 16.87 -20.45
C LEU A 298 9.25 15.53 -21.15
N MET A 299 8.34 15.10 -22.05
CA MET A 299 8.55 13.89 -22.86
C MET A 299 9.80 14.00 -23.74
N GLN A 300 10.02 15.15 -24.38
CA GLN A 300 11.22 15.40 -25.17
C GLN A 300 12.51 15.37 -24.32
N ALA A 301 12.40 15.71 -23.04
CA ALA A 301 13.50 15.57 -22.08
C ALA A 301 13.75 14.13 -21.61
N GLY A 302 12.93 13.15 -22.04
CA GLY A 302 13.06 11.75 -21.66
C GLY A 302 12.22 11.33 -20.43
N VAL A 303 11.38 12.24 -19.92
CA VAL A 303 10.54 11.95 -18.75
C VAL A 303 9.38 11.03 -19.13
N VAL A 304 9.13 10.00 -18.35
CA VAL A 304 8.07 9.00 -18.55
C VAL A 304 6.77 9.45 -17.87
N CYS A 305 5.64 9.19 -18.51
CA CYS A 305 4.31 9.47 -17.94
C CYS A 305 3.97 8.46 -16.85
N GLY A 306 3.62 8.94 -15.66
CA GLY A 306 3.12 8.11 -14.54
C GLY A 306 1.60 7.93 -14.55
N TYR A 307 0.90 8.57 -15.47
CA TYR A 307 -0.56 8.55 -15.58
C TYR A 307 -1.25 8.92 -14.27
N ASP A 308 -2.10 8.02 -13.76
CA ASP A 308 -2.90 8.18 -12.54
C ASP A 308 -2.30 7.44 -11.31
N SER A 309 -0.99 7.15 -11.36
CA SER A 309 -0.29 6.52 -10.26
C SER A 309 -0.26 7.40 -9.01
N THR A 310 -0.40 6.79 -7.84
CA THR A 310 -0.07 7.47 -6.58
C THR A 310 1.45 7.59 -6.44
N THR A 311 1.93 8.53 -5.62
CA THR A 311 3.37 8.65 -5.32
C THR A 311 3.91 7.38 -4.70
N GLU A 312 3.16 6.75 -3.78
CA GLU A 312 3.55 5.51 -3.11
C GLU A 312 3.74 4.37 -4.13
N SER A 313 2.81 4.24 -5.07
CA SER A 313 2.89 3.25 -6.13
C SER A 313 4.06 3.51 -7.08
N ALA A 314 4.27 4.77 -7.48
CA ALA A 314 5.38 5.13 -8.36
C ALA A 314 6.75 4.84 -7.72
N VAL A 315 6.94 5.24 -6.44
CA VAL A 315 8.16 4.98 -5.68
C VAL A 315 8.43 3.48 -5.57
N THR A 316 7.45 2.71 -5.09
CA THR A 316 7.65 1.27 -4.83
C THR A 316 7.80 0.47 -6.13
N LYS A 317 7.14 0.88 -7.21
CA LYS A 317 7.32 0.29 -8.55
C LYS A 317 8.73 0.53 -9.08
N LEU A 318 9.25 1.75 -8.94
CA LEU A 318 10.62 2.05 -9.36
C LEU A 318 11.67 1.33 -8.51
N MET A 319 11.41 1.09 -7.20
CA MET A 319 12.27 0.25 -6.38
C MET A 319 12.28 -1.21 -6.84
N PHE A 320 11.16 -1.68 -7.38
CA PHE A 320 10.97 -3.05 -7.83
C PHE A 320 11.61 -3.32 -9.21
N LEU A 321 11.59 -2.36 -10.12
CA LEU A 321 12.13 -2.48 -11.49
C LEU A 321 13.67 -2.40 -11.51
#